data_9e0b5e2986c86d0fd3f720239ad0faaa
#
_entry.id   9e0b5e2986c86d0fd3f720239ad0faaa
#
_cell.length_a   1.000
_cell.length_b   1.000
_cell.length_c   1.000
_cell.angle_alpha   90.00
_cell.angle_beta   90.00
_cell.angle_gamma   90.00
#
_symmetry.space_group_name_H-M   'P 1'
#
loop_
_entity.id
_entity.type
_entity.pdbx_description
1 polymer ?
#
loop_
_entity_poly.entity_id
_entity_poly.type
_entity_poly.pdbx_seq_one_letter_code
_entity_poly.pdbx_strand_id
1 'polypeptide(L)'
;MEEQAEGLEELLGTKAPSDVTKKTERREHSTRIIAITSGKGGVGKTNISVNMAIAYAQLGKKVILIDGDLGMANVNVLLNVVPQCNLMHVINKKKTMKEIILDTEFGIKFIAGANGFSKIANLSVEELEYFAKQFSTLGNADIIIIDTGAGIANNVLQFVAAADEVYVVTTPEPTAITDAYGIIKIITTEIVDRPVNLKLLVNRVHSADEGKRISERIITTVGQFLGYKIDYIGFVYEDSAVQASVIRQKPFMIVNPTSKPSTCIKHIVGRSEKSEPLENEGVSNFLKKFLGKKSR
;
A
#
# COMPACT_ATOMS: atom_id res chain seq x y z
N MET A 1 7.82 -24.35 -28.13
CA MET A 1 7.44 -23.43 -27.02
C MET A 1 8.54 -23.35 -25.94
N GLU A 2 9.56 -24.16 -25.99
CA GLU A 2 10.76 -24.07 -25.15
C GLU A 2 11.79 -23.05 -25.62
N GLU A 3 11.85 -22.76 -26.92
CA GLU A 3 12.81 -21.80 -27.49
C GLU A 3 12.54 -20.31 -27.14
N GLN A 4 11.35 -19.96 -26.66
CA GLN A 4 11.05 -18.57 -26.27
C GLN A 4 11.35 -18.27 -24.79
N ALA A 5 11.59 -19.29 -23.97
CA ALA A 5 12.01 -19.13 -22.58
C ALA A 5 13.53 -18.94 -22.47
N GLU A 6 14.32 -19.58 -23.32
CA GLU A 6 15.79 -19.47 -23.33
C GLU A 6 16.28 -18.09 -23.78
N GLY A 7 15.59 -17.41 -24.68
CA GLY A 7 15.95 -16.08 -25.16
C GLY A 7 15.81 -14.96 -24.08
N LEU A 8 15.04 -15.19 -23.01
CA LEU A 8 14.88 -14.21 -21.93
C LEU A 8 15.95 -14.34 -20.84
N GLU A 9 16.53 -15.55 -20.69
CA GLU A 9 17.62 -15.78 -19.72
C GLU A 9 18.98 -15.30 -20.24
N GLU A 10 19.19 -15.29 -21.55
CA GLU A 10 20.43 -14.84 -22.16
C GLU A 10 20.63 -13.32 -22.16
N LEU A 11 19.55 -12.55 -22.08
CA LEU A 11 19.57 -11.08 -21.96
C LEU A 11 19.87 -10.57 -20.54
N LEU A 12 19.90 -11.44 -19.53
CA LEU A 12 20.15 -11.10 -18.12
C LEU A 12 21.49 -11.61 -17.58
N GLY A 13 22.31 -12.29 -18.38
CA GLY A 13 23.54 -12.93 -17.94
C GLY A 13 24.75 -12.69 -18.80
N THR A 14 25.39 -11.52 -18.77
CA THR A 14 26.77 -11.36 -19.24
C THR A 14 27.76 -11.46 -18.09
N LYS A 15 28.56 -12.53 -18.10
CA LYS A 15 29.76 -12.67 -17.27
C LYS A 15 30.77 -11.58 -17.62
N ALA A 16 31.28 -10.89 -16.60
CA ALA A 16 32.48 -10.07 -16.68
C ALA A 16 33.58 -10.60 -15.76
N PRO A 17 34.87 -10.39 -16.07
CA PRO A 17 35.99 -11.05 -15.40
C PRO A 17 36.31 -10.42 -14.05
N SER A 18 36.92 -11.27 -13.21
CA SER A 18 37.38 -11.00 -11.84
C SER A 18 38.37 -9.84 -11.76
N ASP A 19 38.00 -8.79 -11.02
CA ASP A 19 38.98 -7.90 -10.40
C ASP A 19 38.61 -7.65 -8.93
N VAL A 20 39.57 -7.94 -8.04
CA VAL A 20 39.43 -7.90 -6.60
C VAL A 20 39.59 -6.45 -6.14
N THR A 21 38.51 -5.73 -6.03
CA THR A 21 38.46 -4.47 -5.29
C THR A 21 37.23 -4.44 -4.41
N LYS A 22 37.43 -4.10 -3.16
CA LYS A 22 36.47 -4.03 -2.06
C LYS A 22 35.09 -3.56 -2.50
N LYS A 23 34.14 -4.49 -2.69
CA LYS A 23 32.72 -4.19 -2.79
C LYS A 23 32.27 -3.71 -1.42
N THR A 24 32.13 -2.40 -1.28
CA THR A 24 31.15 -1.82 -0.34
C THR A 24 29.81 -2.35 -0.82
N GLU A 25 29.24 -3.31 -0.10
CA GLU A 25 27.90 -3.80 -0.36
C GLU A 25 26.94 -2.60 -0.27
N ARG A 26 26.61 -2.00 -1.41
CA ARG A 26 25.37 -1.27 -1.54
C ARG A 26 24.28 -2.31 -1.29
N ARG A 27 23.74 -2.36 -0.09
CA ARG A 27 22.44 -2.98 0.16
C ARG A 27 21.51 -2.34 -0.88
N GLU A 28 21.09 -3.12 -1.85
CA GLU A 28 20.06 -2.68 -2.78
C GLU A 28 18.88 -2.28 -1.91
N HIS A 29 18.56 -0.99 -1.90
CA HIS A 29 17.41 -0.44 -1.20
C HIS A 29 16.17 -1.00 -1.89
N SER A 30 15.63 -2.09 -1.36
CA SER A 30 14.39 -2.66 -1.84
C SER A 30 13.23 -1.81 -1.34
N THR A 31 12.47 -1.23 -2.25
CA THR A 31 11.26 -0.45 -1.94
C THR A 31 10.23 -1.34 -1.27
N ARG A 32 9.73 -0.94 -0.11
CA ARG A 32 8.66 -1.63 0.62
C ARG A 32 7.29 -1.12 0.18
N ILE A 33 6.40 -2.02 -0.20
CA ILE A 33 5.07 -1.69 -0.72
C ILE A 33 3.99 -2.14 0.26
N ILE A 34 3.21 -1.18 0.77
CA ILE A 34 2.15 -1.38 1.76
C ILE A 34 0.81 -1.05 1.10
N ALA A 35 -0.09 -2.03 1.02
CA ALA A 35 -1.48 -1.78 0.63
C ALA A 35 -2.34 -1.57 1.88
N ILE A 36 -3.17 -0.52 1.90
CA ILE A 36 -4.12 -0.26 2.97
C ILE A 36 -5.53 -0.50 2.45
N THR A 37 -6.23 -1.46 3.03
CA THR A 37 -7.54 -1.92 2.58
C THR A 37 -8.55 -2.05 3.72
N SER A 38 -9.83 -2.23 3.40
CA SER A 38 -10.90 -2.50 4.38
C SER A 38 -12.08 -3.18 3.73
N GLY A 39 -12.85 -3.93 4.50
CA GLY A 39 -14.10 -4.52 4.04
C GLY A 39 -15.23 -3.50 3.83
N LYS A 40 -15.18 -2.34 4.54
CA LYS A 40 -16.24 -1.32 4.56
C LYS A 40 -15.70 0.06 4.20
N GLY A 41 -16.50 0.86 3.49
CA GLY A 41 -16.25 2.28 3.29
C GLY A 41 -16.39 3.09 4.59
N GLY A 42 -15.69 4.23 4.68
CA GLY A 42 -15.83 5.15 5.81
C GLY A 42 -15.07 4.77 7.09
N VAL A 43 -14.34 3.65 7.14
CA VAL A 43 -13.53 3.25 8.31
C VAL A 43 -12.27 4.11 8.52
N GLY A 44 -11.96 5.03 7.61
CA GLY A 44 -10.85 5.97 7.73
C GLY A 44 -9.56 5.54 7.05
N LYS A 45 -9.59 4.62 6.07
CA LYS A 45 -8.39 4.17 5.32
C LYS A 45 -7.54 5.33 4.82
N THR A 46 -8.13 6.25 4.07
CA THR A 46 -7.40 7.39 3.47
C THR A 46 -6.72 8.27 4.52
N ASN A 47 -7.39 8.52 5.66
CA ASN A 47 -6.75 9.23 6.77
C ASN A 47 -5.55 8.46 7.33
N ILE A 48 -5.67 7.14 7.47
CA ILE A 48 -4.57 6.27 7.92
C ILE A 48 -3.43 6.32 6.89
N SER A 49 -3.73 6.12 5.60
CA SER A 49 -2.75 6.08 4.50
C SER A 49 -1.95 7.38 4.41
N VAL A 50 -2.63 8.52 4.39
CA VAL A 50 -1.99 9.84 4.32
C VAL A 50 -1.10 10.10 5.53
N ASN A 51 -1.62 9.87 6.74
CA ASN A 51 -0.88 10.20 7.96
C ASN A 51 0.24 9.20 8.25
N MET A 52 0.12 7.92 7.84
CA MET A 52 1.24 6.97 7.86
C MET A 52 2.34 7.38 6.89
N ALA A 53 1.99 7.81 5.67
CA ALA A 53 2.97 8.31 4.70
C ALA A 53 3.79 9.48 5.28
N ILE A 54 3.11 10.43 5.92
CA ILE A 54 3.75 11.57 6.58
C ILE A 54 4.64 11.12 7.74
N ALA A 55 4.17 10.16 8.57
CA ALA A 55 4.97 9.66 9.67
C ALA A 55 6.26 8.98 9.21
N TYR A 56 6.21 8.21 8.12
CA TYR A 56 7.42 7.64 7.50
C TYR A 56 8.35 8.73 6.94
N ALA A 57 7.80 9.76 6.29
CA ALA A 57 8.60 10.89 5.80
C ALA A 57 9.29 11.64 6.95
N GLN A 58 8.61 11.81 8.10
CA GLN A 58 9.20 12.37 9.32
C GLN A 58 10.36 11.54 9.91
N LEU A 59 10.42 10.24 9.58
CA LEU A 59 11.56 9.36 9.89
C LEU A 59 12.68 9.43 8.83
N GLY A 60 12.58 10.35 7.86
CA GLY A 60 13.57 10.53 6.80
C GLY A 60 13.43 9.58 5.61
N LYS A 61 12.31 8.81 5.51
CA LYS A 61 12.05 7.90 4.40
C LYS A 61 11.54 8.67 3.17
N LYS A 62 11.93 8.22 1.99
CA LYS A 62 11.37 8.67 0.71
C LYS A 62 10.06 7.94 0.47
N VAL A 63 8.94 8.62 0.63
CA VAL A 63 7.60 8.01 0.57
C VAL A 63 6.83 8.45 -0.66
N ILE A 64 6.21 7.49 -1.34
CA ILE A 64 5.23 7.73 -2.40
C ILE A 64 3.88 7.20 -1.91
N LEU A 65 2.87 8.06 -1.92
CA LEU A 65 1.47 7.69 -1.67
C LEU A 65 0.73 7.61 -3.01
N ILE A 66 0.12 6.47 -3.28
CA ILE A 66 -0.67 6.23 -4.50
C ILE A 66 -2.14 6.09 -4.11
N ASP A 67 -3.00 6.89 -4.75
CA ASP A 67 -4.45 6.75 -4.63
C ASP A 67 -4.92 5.60 -5.54
N GLY A 68 -5.25 4.48 -4.95
CA GLY A 68 -5.76 3.28 -5.63
C GLY A 68 -7.29 3.16 -5.61
N ASP A 69 -8.01 4.13 -5.04
CA ASP A 69 -9.47 4.16 -5.05
C ASP A 69 -9.98 4.61 -6.43
N LEU A 70 -10.67 3.71 -7.13
CA LEU A 70 -11.20 3.96 -8.47
C LEU A 70 -12.51 4.76 -8.45
N GLY A 71 -13.19 4.79 -7.31
CA GLY A 71 -14.51 5.39 -7.19
C GLY A 71 -14.47 6.86 -6.79
N MET A 72 -13.71 7.16 -5.77
CA MET A 72 -13.66 8.51 -5.19
C MET A 72 -12.23 8.81 -4.75
N ALA A 73 -11.53 9.65 -5.51
CA ALA A 73 -10.22 10.15 -5.14
C ALA A 73 -10.35 11.06 -3.90
N ASN A 74 -9.90 10.56 -2.75
CA ASN A 74 -10.01 11.26 -1.47
C ASN A 74 -8.64 11.73 -0.93
N VAL A 75 -7.56 11.14 -1.42
CA VAL A 75 -6.20 11.49 -0.97
C VAL A 75 -5.87 12.94 -1.33
N ASN A 76 -6.17 13.34 -2.56
CA ASN A 76 -5.91 14.70 -3.04
C ASN A 76 -6.67 15.77 -2.23
N VAL A 77 -7.89 15.43 -1.75
CA VAL A 77 -8.68 16.33 -0.89
C VAL A 77 -8.00 16.53 0.46
N LEU A 78 -7.52 15.44 1.09
CA LEU A 78 -6.83 15.52 2.38
C LEU A 78 -5.46 16.22 2.28
N LEU A 79 -4.80 16.13 1.13
CA LEU A 79 -3.53 16.79 0.86
C LEU A 79 -3.71 18.23 0.33
N ASN A 80 -4.94 18.66 0.08
CA ASN A 80 -5.26 19.94 -0.57
C ASN A 80 -4.44 20.17 -1.86
N VAL A 81 -4.38 19.13 -2.72
CA VAL A 81 -3.68 19.19 -4.01
C VAL A 81 -4.65 18.92 -5.16
N VAL A 82 -4.40 19.54 -6.31
CA VAL A 82 -5.17 19.32 -7.53
C VAL A 82 -4.26 18.69 -8.59
N PRO A 83 -4.25 17.34 -8.72
CA PRO A 83 -3.41 16.67 -9.70
C PRO A 83 -3.87 16.99 -11.11
N GLN A 84 -2.97 17.53 -11.94
CA GLN A 84 -3.22 17.80 -13.36
C GLN A 84 -3.12 16.53 -14.21
N CYS A 85 -2.37 15.55 -13.74
CA CYS A 85 -2.12 14.28 -14.40
C CYS A 85 -2.29 13.11 -13.43
N ASN A 86 -2.55 11.93 -13.96
CA ASN A 86 -2.78 10.71 -13.20
C ASN A 86 -2.25 9.48 -13.97
N LEU A 87 -2.36 8.29 -13.40
CA LEU A 87 -1.91 7.05 -14.02
C LEU A 87 -2.48 6.79 -15.42
N MET A 88 -3.68 7.28 -15.73
CA MET A 88 -4.24 7.17 -17.09
C MET A 88 -3.41 7.87 -18.15
N HIS A 89 -2.77 8.98 -17.80
CA HIS A 89 -1.89 9.68 -18.74
C HIS A 89 -0.63 8.85 -19.04
N VAL A 90 -0.13 8.08 -18.07
CA VAL A 90 0.98 7.15 -18.28
C VAL A 90 0.56 5.96 -19.15
N ILE A 91 -0.56 5.33 -18.81
CA ILE A 91 -1.11 4.20 -19.58
C ILE A 91 -1.34 4.58 -21.05
N ASN A 92 -1.89 5.76 -21.29
CA ASN A 92 -2.11 6.28 -22.64
C ASN A 92 -0.84 6.86 -23.30
N LYS A 93 0.34 6.66 -22.72
CA LYS A 93 1.65 7.15 -23.22
C LYS A 93 1.72 8.67 -23.42
N LYS A 94 0.82 9.44 -22.76
CA LYS A 94 0.78 10.92 -22.84
C LYS A 94 1.75 11.59 -21.87
N LYS A 95 2.10 10.91 -20.77
CA LYS A 95 3.02 11.35 -19.72
C LYS A 95 3.86 10.17 -19.23
N THR A 96 5.03 10.48 -18.70
CA THR A 96 5.86 9.52 -17.96
C THR A 96 5.42 9.43 -16.51
N MET A 97 5.83 8.37 -15.81
CA MET A 97 5.57 8.25 -14.37
C MET A 97 6.14 9.43 -13.59
N LYS A 98 7.33 9.89 -13.96
CA LYS A 98 7.99 11.03 -13.31
C LYS A 98 7.20 12.34 -13.44
N GLU A 99 6.51 12.56 -14.56
CA GLU A 99 5.74 13.78 -14.81
C GLU A 99 4.40 13.83 -14.06
N ILE A 100 3.88 12.68 -13.60
CA ILE A 100 2.62 12.62 -12.85
C ILE A 100 2.82 12.59 -11.34
N ILE A 101 4.07 12.47 -10.86
CA ILE A 101 4.39 12.55 -9.43
C ILE A 101 4.26 13.99 -8.99
N LEU A 102 3.47 14.23 -7.95
CA LEU A 102 3.34 15.50 -7.26
C LEU A 102 4.19 15.51 -5.99
N ASP A 103 5.04 16.51 -5.85
CA ASP A 103 5.67 16.81 -4.57
C ASP A 103 4.67 17.56 -3.69
N THR A 104 4.53 17.14 -2.42
CA THR A 104 3.63 17.79 -1.48
C THR A 104 4.41 18.61 -0.45
N GLU A 105 3.75 19.59 0.16
CA GLU A 105 4.34 20.37 1.26
C GLU A 105 4.62 19.53 2.52
N PHE A 106 4.13 18.27 2.56
CA PHE A 106 4.22 17.37 3.71
C PHE A 106 5.42 16.41 3.64
N GLY A 107 6.33 16.58 2.67
CA GLY A 107 7.52 15.75 2.50
C GLY A 107 7.25 14.36 1.89
N ILE A 108 6.06 14.12 1.37
CA ILE A 108 5.69 12.91 0.63
C ILE A 108 5.43 13.24 -0.84
N LYS A 109 5.62 12.26 -1.72
CA LYS A 109 5.21 12.32 -3.12
C LYS A 109 3.84 11.68 -3.27
N PHE A 110 3.03 12.21 -4.17
CA PHE A 110 1.68 11.73 -4.41
C PHE A 110 1.47 11.38 -5.89
N ILE A 111 0.78 10.27 -6.15
CA ILE A 111 0.34 9.84 -7.48
C ILE A 111 -1.17 9.64 -7.44
N ALA A 112 -1.89 10.38 -8.27
CA ALA A 112 -3.32 10.19 -8.45
C ALA A 112 -3.57 8.96 -9.34
N GLY A 113 -4.30 7.97 -8.81
CA GLY A 113 -4.61 6.73 -9.53
C GLY A 113 -5.65 6.91 -10.62
N ALA A 114 -6.73 7.63 -10.31
CA ALA A 114 -7.92 7.72 -11.15
C ALA A 114 -8.36 6.31 -11.64
N ASN A 115 -9.10 6.21 -12.72
CA ASN A 115 -9.51 4.92 -13.31
C ASN A 115 -8.34 4.15 -13.99
N GLY A 116 -7.08 4.56 -13.79
CA GLY A 116 -5.92 3.95 -14.42
C GLY A 116 -5.75 2.48 -14.09
N PHE A 117 -5.88 2.14 -12.82
CA PHE A 117 -5.68 0.75 -12.38
C PHE A 117 -6.72 -0.24 -12.92
N SER A 118 -7.98 0.17 -13.11
CA SER A 118 -9.00 -0.72 -13.72
C SER A 118 -8.70 -1.04 -15.18
N LYS A 119 -8.04 -0.12 -15.90
CA LYS A 119 -7.65 -0.34 -17.29
C LYS A 119 -6.44 -1.25 -17.44
N ILE A 120 -5.55 -1.32 -16.44
CA ILE A 120 -4.36 -2.17 -16.51
C ILE A 120 -4.73 -3.63 -16.77
N ALA A 121 -5.86 -4.09 -16.24
CA ALA A 121 -6.36 -5.45 -16.50
C ALA A 121 -6.67 -5.73 -17.99
N ASN A 122 -6.87 -4.70 -18.81
CA ASN A 122 -7.26 -4.80 -20.22
C ASN A 122 -6.19 -4.29 -21.20
N LEU A 123 -4.98 -3.98 -20.71
CA LEU A 123 -3.87 -3.52 -21.54
C LEU A 123 -3.34 -4.65 -22.42
N SER A 124 -2.86 -4.28 -23.61
CA SER A 124 -2.05 -5.17 -24.46
C SER A 124 -0.70 -5.47 -23.79
N VAL A 125 0.00 -6.48 -24.29
CA VAL A 125 1.34 -6.87 -23.78
C VAL A 125 2.30 -5.67 -23.85
N GLU A 126 2.33 -4.97 -24.98
CA GLU A 126 3.19 -3.79 -25.17
C GLU A 126 2.86 -2.63 -24.22
N GLU A 127 1.58 -2.41 -23.95
CA GLU A 127 1.14 -1.39 -22.99
C GLU A 127 1.52 -1.76 -21.55
N LEU A 128 1.42 -3.06 -21.21
CA LEU A 128 1.84 -3.59 -19.92
C LEU A 128 3.36 -3.45 -19.70
N GLU A 129 4.17 -3.77 -20.70
CA GLU A 129 5.62 -3.60 -20.65
C GLU A 129 6.00 -2.14 -20.46
N TYR A 130 5.36 -1.25 -21.23
CA TYR A 130 5.58 0.18 -21.08
C TYR A 130 5.21 0.66 -19.67
N PHE A 131 4.04 0.27 -19.17
CA PHE A 131 3.59 0.62 -17.81
C PHE A 131 4.55 0.08 -16.76
N ALA A 132 4.98 -1.17 -16.87
CA ALA A 132 5.93 -1.80 -15.95
C ALA A 132 7.27 -1.04 -15.93
N LYS A 133 7.79 -0.67 -17.09
CA LYS A 133 9.01 0.14 -17.21
C LYS A 133 8.84 1.52 -16.56
N GLN A 134 7.70 2.17 -16.74
CA GLN A 134 7.41 3.44 -16.10
C GLN A 134 7.27 3.29 -14.58
N PHE A 135 6.55 2.28 -14.11
CA PHE A 135 6.33 2.03 -12.68
C PHE A 135 7.63 1.63 -11.96
N SER A 136 8.54 0.92 -12.62
CA SER A 136 9.84 0.55 -12.04
C SER A 136 10.70 1.77 -11.66
N THR A 137 10.46 2.94 -12.27
CA THR A 137 11.15 4.18 -11.90
C THR A 137 10.84 4.65 -10.47
N LEU A 138 9.79 4.11 -9.85
CA LEU A 138 9.43 4.38 -8.45
C LEU A 138 10.34 3.65 -7.45
N GLY A 139 11.19 2.73 -7.89
CA GLY A 139 12.11 1.95 -7.05
C GLY A 139 13.15 2.76 -6.27
N ASN A 140 13.22 4.07 -6.47
CA ASN A 140 14.03 5.00 -5.66
C ASN A 140 13.34 5.43 -4.35
N ALA A 141 12.07 5.06 -4.14
CA ALA A 141 11.37 5.28 -2.88
C ALA A 141 11.76 4.20 -1.86
N ASP A 142 11.81 4.56 -0.58
CA ASP A 142 11.96 3.59 0.50
C ASP A 142 10.64 2.87 0.75
N ILE A 143 9.52 3.62 0.65
CA ILE A 143 8.17 3.11 0.93
C ILE A 143 7.19 3.63 -0.13
N ILE A 144 6.35 2.72 -0.62
CA ILE A 144 5.16 3.05 -1.40
C ILE A 144 3.94 2.62 -0.59
N ILE A 145 3.02 3.55 -0.31
CA ILE A 145 1.73 3.26 0.30
C ILE A 145 0.65 3.35 -0.77
N ILE A 146 -0.19 2.32 -0.87
CA ILE A 146 -1.32 2.29 -1.80
C ILE A 146 -2.60 2.36 -0.97
N ASP A 147 -3.32 3.49 -1.07
CA ASP A 147 -4.67 3.65 -0.50
C ASP A 147 -5.69 3.01 -1.42
N THR A 148 -6.19 1.83 -1.10
CA THR A 148 -7.12 1.10 -1.98
C THR A 148 -8.57 1.52 -1.74
N GLY A 149 -9.45 1.21 -2.68
CA GLY A 149 -10.90 1.26 -2.44
C GLY A 149 -11.33 0.31 -1.32
N ALA A 150 -12.57 0.46 -0.85
CA ALA A 150 -13.19 -0.46 0.08
C ALA A 150 -13.73 -1.70 -0.62
N GLY A 151 -13.81 -2.81 0.10
CA GLY A 151 -14.44 -4.05 -0.37
C GLY A 151 -13.50 -4.95 -1.18
N ILE A 152 -14.10 -5.79 -2.02
CA ILE A 152 -13.48 -6.96 -2.65
C ILE A 152 -13.36 -6.84 -4.19
N ALA A 153 -13.40 -5.63 -4.71
CA ALA A 153 -13.26 -5.43 -6.15
C ALA A 153 -11.92 -6.00 -6.66
N ASN A 154 -11.91 -6.51 -7.89
CA ASN A 154 -10.73 -7.19 -8.46
C ASN A 154 -9.44 -6.35 -8.41
N ASN A 155 -9.55 -5.04 -8.61
CA ASN A 155 -8.41 -4.13 -8.50
C ASN A 155 -7.86 -4.06 -7.07
N VAL A 156 -8.72 -4.09 -6.03
CA VAL A 156 -8.29 -4.15 -4.63
C VAL A 156 -7.51 -5.44 -4.37
N LEU A 157 -8.04 -6.58 -4.81
CA LEU A 157 -7.38 -7.87 -4.66
C LEU A 157 -6.04 -7.94 -5.40
N GLN A 158 -5.92 -7.28 -6.55
CA GLN A 158 -4.64 -7.19 -7.28
C GLN A 158 -3.58 -6.43 -6.48
N PHE A 159 -3.94 -5.28 -5.87
CA PHE A 159 -3.01 -4.53 -5.01
C PHE A 159 -2.61 -5.34 -3.78
N VAL A 160 -3.59 -5.93 -3.11
CA VAL A 160 -3.38 -6.79 -1.93
C VAL A 160 -2.47 -7.97 -2.28
N ALA A 161 -2.72 -8.62 -3.42
CA ALA A 161 -1.90 -9.73 -3.88
C ALA A 161 -0.47 -9.32 -4.25
N ALA A 162 -0.22 -8.10 -4.67
CA ALA A 162 1.08 -7.65 -5.13
C ALA A 162 1.93 -7.00 -4.01
N ALA A 163 1.31 -6.43 -2.98
CA ALA A 163 1.99 -5.74 -1.90
C ALA A 163 2.84 -6.68 -1.02
N ASP A 164 3.88 -6.11 -0.38
CA ASP A 164 4.71 -6.82 0.62
C ASP A 164 3.96 -6.96 1.94
N GLU A 165 3.16 -5.94 2.29
CA GLU A 165 2.33 -5.92 3.49
C GLU A 165 0.93 -5.37 3.17
N VAL A 166 -0.07 -5.91 3.85
CA VAL A 166 -1.46 -5.48 3.69
C VAL A 166 -2.04 -5.11 5.06
N TYR A 167 -2.42 -3.84 5.20
CA TYR A 167 -3.05 -3.35 6.41
C TYR A 167 -4.56 -3.35 6.24
N VAL A 168 -5.24 -4.22 6.98
CA VAL A 168 -6.70 -4.27 7.02
C VAL A 168 -7.20 -3.34 8.09
N VAL A 169 -7.89 -2.28 7.69
CA VAL A 169 -8.44 -1.27 8.60
C VAL A 169 -9.89 -1.61 8.92
N THR A 170 -10.23 -1.60 10.21
CA THR A 170 -11.60 -1.75 10.73
C THR A 170 -11.90 -0.74 11.81
N THR A 171 -13.14 -0.71 12.31
CA THR A 171 -13.59 0.11 13.45
C THR A 171 -14.31 -0.76 14.47
N PRO A 172 -14.64 -0.25 15.69
CA PRO A 172 -15.44 -0.96 16.69
C PRO A 172 -16.87 -1.31 16.25
N GLU A 173 -17.36 -0.73 15.17
CA GLU A 173 -18.70 -1.01 14.64
C GLU A 173 -18.86 -2.50 14.28
N PRO A 174 -19.94 -3.18 14.75
CA PRO A 174 -20.16 -4.61 14.48
C PRO A 174 -20.12 -4.97 12.98
N THR A 175 -20.69 -4.13 12.13
CA THR A 175 -20.67 -4.32 10.67
C THR A 175 -19.26 -4.21 10.11
N ALA A 176 -18.44 -3.26 10.57
CA ALA A 176 -17.06 -3.12 10.11
C ALA A 176 -16.18 -4.31 10.51
N ILE A 177 -16.43 -4.90 11.71
CA ILE A 177 -15.75 -6.12 12.16
C ILE A 177 -16.11 -7.30 11.26
N THR A 178 -17.39 -7.47 10.93
CA THR A 178 -17.86 -8.53 10.02
C THR A 178 -17.27 -8.36 8.63
N ASP A 179 -17.26 -7.13 8.10
CA ASP A 179 -16.72 -6.82 6.79
C ASP A 179 -15.20 -6.99 6.74
N ALA A 180 -14.48 -6.70 7.85
CA ALA A 180 -13.06 -6.98 7.97
C ALA A 180 -12.77 -8.49 7.92
N TYR A 181 -13.55 -9.32 8.62
CA TYR A 181 -13.44 -10.77 8.49
C TYR A 181 -13.74 -11.24 7.07
N GLY A 182 -14.77 -10.67 6.43
CA GLY A 182 -15.15 -10.99 5.05
C GLY A 182 -14.03 -10.72 4.04
N ILE A 183 -13.40 -9.55 4.10
CA ILE A 183 -12.28 -9.25 3.19
C ILE A 183 -11.06 -10.13 3.47
N ILE A 184 -10.74 -10.39 4.74
CA ILE A 184 -9.65 -11.31 5.11
C ILE A 184 -9.91 -12.71 4.56
N LYS A 185 -11.13 -13.24 4.71
CA LYS A 185 -11.52 -14.52 4.15
C LYS A 185 -11.26 -14.56 2.64
N ILE A 186 -11.74 -13.57 1.90
CA ILE A 186 -11.57 -13.51 0.44
C ILE A 186 -10.09 -13.43 0.06
N ILE A 187 -9.30 -12.59 0.74
CA ILE A 187 -7.86 -12.51 0.49
C ILE A 187 -7.20 -13.87 0.66
N THR A 188 -7.52 -14.60 1.74
CA THR A 188 -6.90 -15.89 2.04
C THR A 188 -7.39 -17.03 1.19
N THR A 189 -8.59 -16.94 0.60
CA THR A 189 -9.15 -17.96 -0.30
C THR A 189 -8.85 -17.73 -1.77
N GLU A 190 -8.72 -16.46 -2.21
CA GLU A 190 -8.47 -16.12 -3.61
C GLU A 190 -6.96 -16.00 -3.94
N ILE A 191 -6.13 -15.74 -2.92
CA ILE A 191 -4.68 -15.61 -3.09
C ILE A 191 -4.02 -16.85 -2.45
N VAL A 192 -4.03 -17.95 -3.16
CA VAL A 192 -3.55 -19.26 -2.65
C VAL A 192 -2.07 -19.52 -2.99
N ASP A 193 -1.53 -18.86 -4.02
CA ASP A 193 -0.18 -19.13 -4.52
C ASP A 193 0.91 -18.73 -3.52
N ARG A 194 0.59 -17.88 -2.54
CA ARG A 194 1.53 -17.40 -1.52
C ARG A 194 0.79 -16.82 -0.31
N PRO A 195 1.42 -16.83 0.88
CA PRO A 195 0.87 -16.14 2.03
C PRO A 195 0.95 -14.61 1.83
N VAL A 196 -0.14 -13.90 2.17
CA VAL A 196 -0.20 -12.44 2.21
C VAL A 196 0.12 -11.99 3.64
N ASN A 197 1.05 -11.08 3.80
CA ASN A 197 1.38 -10.54 5.13
C ASN A 197 0.29 -9.57 5.61
N LEU A 198 -0.71 -10.12 6.27
CA LEU A 198 -1.87 -9.37 6.77
C LEU A 198 -1.59 -8.77 8.15
N LYS A 199 -1.86 -7.49 8.28
CA LYS A 199 -1.78 -6.75 9.54
C LYS A 199 -3.10 -6.05 9.83
N LEU A 200 -3.63 -6.22 11.04
CA LEU A 200 -4.88 -5.62 11.47
C LEU A 200 -4.63 -4.28 12.17
N LEU A 201 -5.38 -3.25 11.76
CA LEU A 201 -5.42 -1.94 12.37
C LEU A 201 -6.85 -1.60 12.79
N VAL A 202 -7.08 -1.28 14.07
CA VAL A 202 -8.39 -0.89 14.58
C VAL A 202 -8.45 0.64 14.72
N ASN A 203 -9.24 1.29 13.89
CA ASN A 203 -9.41 2.74 13.92
C ASN A 203 -10.63 3.15 14.75
N ARG A 204 -10.66 4.40 15.20
CA ARG A 204 -11.79 5.02 15.91
C ARG A 204 -12.15 4.31 17.22
N VAL A 205 -11.15 3.86 17.97
CA VAL A 205 -11.37 3.28 19.30
C VAL A 205 -11.50 4.37 20.38
N HIS A 206 -12.30 4.10 21.39
CA HIS A 206 -12.45 4.99 22.56
C HIS A 206 -11.45 4.68 23.67
N SER A 207 -10.92 3.44 23.71
CA SER A 207 -9.89 3.02 24.66
C SER A 207 -8.91 2.01 24.04
N ALA A 208 -7.73 1.88 24.65
CA ALA A 208 -6.74 0.88 24.25
C ALA A 208 -7.28 -0.55 24.43
N ASP A 209 -8.03 -0.80 25.51
CA ASP A 209 -8.64 -2.10 25.80
C ASP A 209 -9.70 -2.47 24.76
N GLU A 210 -10.45 -1.50 24.26
CA GLU A 210 -11.39 -1.72 23.17
C GLU A 210 -10.66 -2.18 21.90
N GLY A 211 -9.60 -1.47 21.50
CA GLY A 211 -8.80 -1.83 20.34
C GLY A 211 -8.19 -3.23 20.47
N LYS A 212 -7.66 -3.56 21.65
CA LYS A 212 -7.11 -4.89 21.95
C LYS A 212 -8.18 -5.98 21.85
N ARG A 213 -9.30 -5.82 22.52
CA ARG A 213 -10.43 -6.79 22.53
C ARG A 213 -10.96 -7.06 21.12
N ILE A 214 -11.12 -6.01 20.29
CA ILE A 214 -11.59 -6.15 18.91
C ILE A 214 -10.56 -6.90 18.07
N SER A 215 -9.28 -6.53 18.19
CA SER A 215 -8.21 -7.21 17.44
C SER A 215 -8.11 -8.69 17.81
N GLU A 216 -8.13 -9.02 19.10
CA GLU A 216 -8.10 -10.41 19.59
C GLU A 216 -9.28 -11.22 19.05
N ARG A 217 -10.49 -10.63 19.04
CA ARG A 217 -11.67 -11.29 18.50
C ARG A 217 -11.51 -11.63 17.01
N ILE A 218 -11.06 -10.68 16.19
CA ILE A 218 -10.87 -10.89 14.74
C ILE A 218 -9.76 -11.92 14.51
N ILE A 219 -8.61 -11.77 15.15
CA ILE A 219 -7.44 -12.66 15.00
C ILE A 219 -7.79 -14.08 15.40
N THR A 220 -8.46 -14.27 16.55
CA THR A 220 -8.91 -15.58 17.02
C THR A 220 -9.89 -16.23 16.02
N THR A 221 -10.89 -15.46 15.54
CA THR A 221 -11.87 -15.96 14.57
C THR A 221 -11.20 -16.36 13.26
N VAL A 222 -10.29 -15.53 12.75
CA VAL A 222 -9.52 -15.85 11.53
C VAL A 222 -8.64 -17.09 11.74
N GLY A 223 -7.94 -17.18 12.86
CA GLY A 223 -7.12 -18.35 13.18
C GLY A 223 -7.95 -19.64 13.26
N GLN A 224 -9.10 -19.60 13.92
CA GLN A 224 -9.98 -20.76 14.07
C GLN A 224 -10.65 -21.23 12.77
N PHE A 225 -11.18 -20.31 11.97
CA PHE A 225 -11.99 -20.65 10.81
C PHE A 225 -11.23 -20.67 9.48
N LEU A 226 -10.13 -19.90 9.38
CA LEU A 226 -9.36 -19.79 8.14
C LEU A 226 -7.97 -20.41 8.27
N GLY A 227 -7.52 -20.76 9.47
CA GLY A 227 -6.15 -21.27 9.71
C GLY A 227 -5.06 -20.25 9.37
N TYR A 228 -5.40 -18.95 9.33
CA TYR A 228 -4.50 -17.90 8.87
C TYR A 228 -4.02 -17.01 10.01
N LYS A 229 -2.73 -16.66 9.97
CA LYS A 229 -2.13 -15.78 10.97
C LYS A 229 -2.22 -14.32 10.51
N ILE A 230 -2.72 -13.46 11.40
CA ILE A 230 -2.75 -12.00 11.20
C ILE A 230 -2.03 -11.34 12.36
N ASP A 231 -1.17 -10.37 12.07
CA ASP A 231 -0.47 -9.59 13.07
C ASP A 231 -1.28 -8.34 13.44
N TYR A 232 -1.33 -8.01 14.73
CA TYR A 232 -1.91 -6.75 15.21
C TYR A 232 -0.86 -5.64 15.18
N ILE A 233 -1.07 -4.63 14.32
CA ILE A 233 -0.12 -3.52 14.20
C ILE A 233 -0.43 -2.37 15.16
N GLY A 234 -1.68 -2.19 15.56
CA GLY A 234 -2.09 -1.17 16.50
C GLY A 234 -3.50 -0.63 16.29
N PHE A 235 -3.79 0.46 16.97
CA PHE A 235 -5.07 1.15 16.90
C PHE A 235 -4.89 2.67 16.79
N VAL A 236 -5.97 3.36 16.39
CA VAL A 236 -6.05 4.83 16.37
C VAL A 236 -7.30 5.26 17.09
N TYR A 237 -7.16 6.23 18.01
CA TYR A 237 -8.29 6.76 18.76
C TYR A 237 -9.27 7.55 17.88
N GLU A 238 -10.57 7.46 18.24
CA GLU A 238 -11.56 8.45 17.80
C GLU A 238 -11.21 9.79 18.47
N ASP A 239 -11.08 10.84 17.65
CA ASP A 239 -10.69 12.16 18.15
C ASP A 239 -11.20 13.25 17.20
N SER A 240 -11.74 14.33 17.76
CA SER A 240 -12.23 15.49 17.01
C SER A 240 -11.13 16.17 16.15
N ALA A 241 -9.87 15.99 16.52
CA ALA A 241 -8.72 16.48 15.75
C ALA A 241 -8.70 15.90 14.33
N VAL A 242 -9.17 14.66 14.13
CA VAL A 242 -9.28 14.03 12.81
C VAL A 242 -10.33 14.76 11.96
N GLN A 243 -11.53 14.99 12.50
CA GLN A 243 -12.58 15.71 11.78
C GLN A 243 -12.17 17.15 11.45
N ALA A 244 -11.56 17.86 12.43
CA ALA A 244 -11.06 19.21 12.22
C ALA A 244 -9.99 19.27 11.12
N SER A 245 -9.14 18.26 11.02
CA SER A 245 -8.10 18.16 9.99
C SER A 245 -8.70 17.94 8.60
N VAL A 246 -9.71 17.07 8.49
CA VAL A 246 -10.43 16.81 7.23
C VAL A 246 -11.11 18.07 6.71
N ILE A 247 -11.81 18.81 7.59
CA ILE A 247 -12.46 20.09 7.24
C ILE A 247 -11.42 21.11 6.73
N ARG A 248 -10.25 21.14 7.35
CA ARG A 248 -9.14 22.03 6.95
C ARG A 248 -8.36 21.55 5.72
N GLN A 249 -8.68 20.36 5.21
CA GLN A 249 -7.93 19.71 4.12
C GLN A 249 -6.42 19.66 4.42
N LYS A 250 -6.07 19.34 5.67
CA LYS A 250 -4.67 19.18 6.13
C LYS A 250 -4.57 17.96 7.03
N PRO A 251 -3.56 17.09 6.82
CA PRO A 251 -3.37 15.88 7.61
C PRO A 251 -3.24 16.17 9.11
N PHE A 252 -3.84 15.34 9.97
CA PHE A 252 -3.82 15.57 11.43
C PHE A 252 -2.40 15.46 12.02
N MET A 253 -1.50 14.71 11.41
CA MET A 253 -0.08 14.65 11.78
C MET A 253 0.61 16.02 11.66
N ILE A 254 0.09 16.90 10.81
CA ILE A 254 0.60 18.26 10.59
C ILE A 254 -0.14 19.27 11.48
N VAL A 255 -1.48 19.20 11.50
CA VAL A 255 -2.31 20.19 12.22
C VAL A 255 -2.22 19.97 13.75
N ASN A 256 -2.21 18.71 14.18
CA ASN A 256 -2.21 18.31 15.59
C ASN A 256 -1.19 17.19 15.87
N PRO A 257 0.12 17.47 15.78
CA PRO A 257 1.19 16.44 15.82
C PRO A 257 1.30 15.73 17.18
N THR A 258 0.69 16.27 18.23
CA THR A 258 0.66 15.72 19.60
C THR A 258 -0.69 15.11 19.97
N SER A 259 -1.69 15.12 19.06
CA SER A 259 -2.98 14.47 19.30
C SER A 259 -2.85 12.97 19.51
N LYS A 260 -3.85 12.35 20.16
CA LYS A 260 -3.89 10.90 20.33
C LYS A 260 -3.76 10.14 19.01
N PRO A 261 -4.52 10.47 17.94
CA PRO A 261 -4.34 9.84 16.63
C PRO A 261 -2.92 9.95 16.07
N SER A 262 -2.30 11.14 16.16
CA SER A 262 -0.94 11.36 15.69
C SER A 262 0.08 10.50 16.43
N THR A 263 -0.07 10.40 17.76
CA THR A 263 0.76 9.53 18.59
C THR A 263 0.57 8.05 18.22
N CYS A 264 -0.67 7.61 17.99
CA CYS A 264 -0.94 6.25 17.53
C CYS A 264 -0.28 5.94 16.18
N ILE A 265 -0.39 6.83 15.20
CA ILE A 265 0.26 6.64 13.89
C ILE A 265 1.80 6.53 14.03
N LYS A 266 2.41 7.40 14.84
CA LYS A 266 3.87 7.30 15.14
C LYS A 266 4.25 5.95 15.74
N HIS A 267 3.44 5.42 16.67
CA HIS A 267 3.67 4.11 17.27
C HIS A 267 3.50 2.96 16.26
N ILE A 268 2.46 3.02 15.40
CA ILE A 268 2.22 2.04 14.35
C ILE A 268 3.40 1.99 13.38
N VAL A 269 3.83 3.15 12.89
CA VAL A 269 4.98 3.28 11.99
C VAL A 269 6.28 2.82 12.68
N GLY A 270 6.50 3.21 13.92
CA GLY A 270 7.66 2.77 14.70
C GLY A 270 7.71 1.25 14.94
N ARG A 271 6.55 0.57 15.10
CA ARG A 271 6.49 -0.89 15.16
C ARG A 271 6.78 -1.51 13.80
N SER A 272 6.23 -0.94 12.75
CA SER A 272 6.42 -1.40 11.38
C SER A 272 7.89 -1.35 10.94
N GLU A 273 8.64 -0.34 11.37
CA GLU A 273 10.09 -0.22 11.09
C GLU A 273 10.96 -1.20 11.91
N LYS A 274 10.48 -1.62 13.08
CA LYS A 274 11.19 -2.59 13.94
C LYS A 274 10.87 -4.05 13.62
N SER A 275 9.81 -4.31 12.86
CA SER A 275 9.53 -5.66 12.36
C SER A 275 10.68 -6.10 11.47
N GLU A 276 11.11 -7.36 11.58
CA GLU A 276 12.16 -7.91 10.71
C GLU A 276 11.81 -7.57 9.25
N PRO A 277 12.77 -7.07 8.48
CA PRO A 277 12.54 -6.82 7.08
C PRO A 277 12.18 -8.16 6.45
N LEU A 278 10.91 -8.28 6.03
CA LEU A 278 10.56 -9.27 5.02
C LEU A 278 11.52 -9.03 3.85
N GLU A 279 11.92 -10.09 3.16
CA GLU A 279 12.62 -9.94 1.89
C GLU A 279 11.75 -9.02 1.01
N ASN A 280 12.03 -7.73 1.07
CA ASN A 280 11.32 -6.73 0.27
C ASN A 280 11.69 -7.03 -1.17
N GLU A 281 10.77 -7.53 -1.92
CA GLU A 281 11.00 -7.97 -3.30
C GLU A 281 11.01 -6.78 -4.27
N GLY A 282 10.72 -5.57 -3.77
CA GLY A 282 10.79 -4.32 -4.51
C GLY A 282 9.73 -4.15 -5.59
N VAL A 283 9.82 -3.01 -6.28
CA VAL A 283 8.85 -2.59 -7.31
C VAL A 283 8.75 -3.60 -8.47
N SER A 284 9.86 -4.21 -8.87
CA SER A 284 9.87 -5.19 -9.97
C SER A 284 9.03 -6.42 -9.65
N ASN A 285 9.12 -6.92 -8.43
CA ASN A 285 8.36 -8.10 -8.05
C ASN A 285 6.89 -7.77 -7.77
N PHE A 286 6.62 -6.60 -7.18
CA PHE A 286 5.25 -6.08 -7.11
C PHE A 286 4.59 -6.09 -8.49
N LEU A 287 5.26 -5.59 -9.52
CA LEU A 287 4.74 -5.59 -10.88
C LEU A 287 4.50 -6.99 -11.44
N LYS A 288 5.46 -7.91 -11.26
CA LYS A 288 5.29 -9.32 -11.69
C LYS A 288 4.05 -9.92 -11.04
N LYS A 289 3.85 -9.70 -9.75
CA LYS A 289 2.69 -10.19 -8.99
C LYS A 289 1.39 -9.51 -9.41
N PHE A 290 1.42 -8.20 -9.64
CA PHE A 290 0.27 -7.41 -10.05
C PHE A 290 -0.19 -7.77 -11.46
N LEU A 291 0.75 -8.02 -12.38
CA LEU A 291 0.48 -8.35 -13.78
C LEU A 291 0.33 -9.85 -14.02
N GLY A 292 0.94 -10.71 -13.21
CA GLY A 292 1.03 -12.17 -13.43
C GLY A 292 -0.27 -12.95 -13.27
N LYS A 293 -1.37 -12.35 -12.82
CA LYS A 293 -2.70 -13.00 -12.74
C LYS A 293 -3.41 -13.18 -14.09
N LYS A 294 -2.74 -12.95 -15.24
CA LYS A 294 -3.35 -13.06 -16.59
C LYS A 294 -3.24 -14.43 -17.26
N SER A 295 -2.69 -15.45 -16.62
CA SER A 295 -2.62 -16.78 -17.23
C SER A 295 -3.40 -17.84 -16.44
N ARG A 296 -4.74 -17.70 -16.42
CA ARG A 296 -5.69 -18.83 -16.29
C ARG A 296 -7.04 -18.43 -16.85
#